data_ed47a540e85b509c684ea98f541a605a
#
_entry.id   ed47a540e85b509c684ea98f541a605a
#
_cell.length_a   1.000
_cell.length_b   1.000
_cell.length_c   1.000
_cell.angle_alpha   90.00
_cell.angle_beta   90.00
_cell.angle_gamma   90.00
#
_symmetry.space_group_name_H-M   'P 1'
#
loop_
_entity.id
_entity.type
_entity.pdbx_description
1 polymer ?
#
loop_
_entity_poly.entity_id
_entity_poly.type
_entity_poly.pdbx_seq_one_letter_code
_entity_poly.pdbx_strand_id
1 'polypeptide(L)'
;ETVDMSHLAKRYPKELSGGQRQRVAIARALVNEPKVLLLDEPLGALDLKLRKEMQYELKRIQQEVGITFIYVTHDQEEALTMSDKIVIMKSGEIQQVGTPQEIYNEPVNKYVANFIGESNVIPGVMIEDYKVKFDDQIFDCVDFGFKPNEKVDVVLRPEDIDIVPLEQGKITGEVLSVLFKGVWNEAMVETVPGTTVKVNMNVIKNHDVESEYSDERISANDFYVDIEEVASLDDNDIIARADAQAWKESDDSYISISKIEHDLKEELGEYTVTFQTSSGLSTTRKIIVVDQKYVRNEKANEAVSAFNFFKTVDDIKESVALDTDLKTWANAIGWKLSNEDEAVDIYVDYDFDPENIQEGIYQVTFSTEGRELKVHTTDYVEEGQEVGLTFEVEDIHVMEKMGF
;
A
#
# COMPACT_ATOMS: atom_id res chain seq x y z
N GLU A 1 -35.53 -16.83 26.48
CA GLU A 1 -36.38 -17.05 25.31
C GLU A 1 -35.80 -16.34 24.09
N THR A 2 -35.72 -15.04 23.99
CA THR A 2 -35.23 -14.27 22.83
C THR A 2 -33.87 -14.73 22.27
N VAL A 3 -32.95 -15.17 23.14
CA VAL A 3 -31.60 -15.66 22.76
C VAL A 3 -31.49 -17.20 22.78
N ASP A 4 -32.60 -17.92 22.95
CA ASP A 4 -32.69 -19.38 23.00
C ASP A 4 -31.71 -20.07 23.96
N MET A 5 -31.49 -19.49 25.14
CA MET A 5 -30.55 -20.00 26.15
C MET A 5 -31.21 -20.57 27.41
N SER A 6 -32.55 -20.70 27.43
CA SER A 6 -33.32 -21.11 28.63
C SER A 6 -32.90 -22.49 29.15
N HIS A 7 -32.57 -23.42 28.25
CA HIS A 7 -32.12 -24.78 28.59
C HIS A 7 -30.73 -24.83 29.26
N LEU A 8 -29.95 -23.76 29.19
CA LEU A 8 -28.62 -23.62 29.81
C LEU A 8 -28.59 -22.69 31.04
N ALA A 9 -29.77 -22.26 31.53
CA ALA A 9 -29.88 -21.27 32.60
C ALA A 9 -29.15 -21.62 33.92
N LYS A 10 -28.83 -22.90 34.15
CA LYS A 10 -28.12 -23.39 35.35
C LYS A 10 -26.62 -23.60 35.11
N ARG A 11 -26.08 -23.36 33.89
CA ARG A 11 -24.67 -23.55 33.62
C ARG A 11 -23.85 -22.31 33.97
N TYR A 12 -22.61 -22.56 34.39
CA TYR A 12 -21.64 -21.48 34.62
C TYR A 12 -21.04 -21.00 33.27
N PRO A 13 -20.59 -19.73 33.19
CA PRO A 13 -20.01 -19.16 31.96
C PRO A 13 -18.86 -20.01 31.34
N LYS A 14 -18.04 -20.66 32.17
CA LYS A 14 -16.94 -21.53 31.73
C LYS A 14 -17.41 -22.85 31.07
N GLU A 15 -18.66 -23.21 31.26
CA GLU A 15 -19.29 -24.43 30.69
C GLU A 15 -20.04 -24.12 29.39
N LEU A 16 -19.99 -22.87 28.93
CA LEU A 16 -20.64 -22.41 27.71
C LEU A 16 -19.62 -22.28 26.56
N SER A 17 -20.05 -22.59 25.34
CA SER A 17 -19.26 -22.31 24.12
C SER A 17 -19.08 -20.81 23.90
N GLY A 18 -18.21 -20.40 22.96
CA GLY A 18 -18.00 -19.01 22.59
C GLY A 18 -19.29 -18.30 22.17
N GLY A 19 -20.05 -18.86 21.23
CA GLY A 19 -21.33 -18.32 20.80
C GLY A 19 -22.41 -18.32 21.90
N GLN A 20 -22.42 -19.33 22.80
CA GLN A 20 -23.35 -19.34 23.93
C GLN A 20 -23.01 -18.23 24.94
N ARG A 21 -21.73 -17.95 25.21
CA ARG A 21 -21.32 -16.82 26.04
C ARG A 21 -21.73 -15.48 25.41
N GLN A 22 -21.62 -15.36 24.08
CA GLN A 22 -22.03 -14.17 23.34
C GLN A 22 -23.54 -13.92 23.47
N ARG A 23 -24.37 -14.95 23.26
CA ARG A 23 -25.84 -14.87 23.45
C ARG A 23 -26.23 -14.45 24.87
N VAL A 24 -25.51 -14.94 25.87
CA VAL A 24 -25.76 -14.54 27.27
C VAL A 24 -25.37 -13.07 27.52
N ALA A 25 -24.27 -12.59 26.88
CA ALA A 25 -23.86 -11.19 26.98
C ALA A 25 -24.91 -10.26 26.35
N ILE A 26 -25.45 -10.63 25.19
CA ILE A 26 -26.53 -9.89 24.53
C ILE A 26 -27.81 -9.91 25.37
N ALA A 27 -28.22 -11.07 25.91
CA ALA A 27 -29.38 -11.17 26.78
C ALA A 27 -29.26 -10.26 28.01
N ARG A 28 -28.07 -10.21 28.60
CA ARG A 28 -27.75 -9.33 29.74
C ARG A 28 -27.91 -7.85 29.37
N ALA A 29 -27.49 -7.45 28.18
CA ALA A 29 -27.63 -6.07 27.71
C ALA A 29 -29.09 -5.71 27.40
N LEU A 30 -29.89 -6.67 26.90
CA LEU A 30 -31.28 -6.47 26.51
C LEU A 30 -32.25 -6.46 27.71
N VAL A 31 -31.87 -7.04 28.87
CA VAL A 31 -32.77 -7.18 30.02
C VAL A 31 -33.26 -5.82 30.56
N ASN A 32 -32.52 -4.75 30.32
CA ASN A 32 -32.89 -3.39 30.74
C ASN A 32 -33.75 -2.64 29.69
N GLU A 33 -34.19 -3.32 28.65
CA GLU A 33 -34.98 -2.76 27.54
C GLU A 33 -34.39 -1.46 26.96
N PRO A 34 -33.09 -1.48 26.55
CA PRO A 34 -32.43 -0.27 26.04
C PRO A 34 -33.03 0.16 24.69
N LYS A 35 -32.97 1.45 24.37
CA LYS A 35 -33.35 1.95 23.04
C LYS A 35 -32.29 1.71 21.98
N VAL A 36 -31.03 1.59 22.41
CA VAL A 36 -29.84 1.37 21.56
C VAL A 36 -28.95 0.32 22.22
N LEU A 37 -28.49 -0.64 21.45
CA LEU A 37 -27.49 -1.63 21.84
C LEU A 37 -26.18 -1.36 21.10
N LEU A 38 -25.09 -1.23 21.85
CA LEU A 38 -23.74 -1.06 21.31
C LEU A 38 -23.03 -2.41 21.32
N LEU A 39 -22.52 -2.83 20.17
CA LEU A 39 -21.79 -4.06 19.97
C LEU A 39 -20.41 -3.71 19.39
N ASP A 40 -19.37 -3.95 20.15
CA ASP A 40 -17.99 -3.69 19.77
C ASP A 40 -17.31 -5.03 19.45
N GLU A 41 -17.01 -5.25 18.16
CA GLU A 41 -16.43 -6.49 17.60
C GLU A 41 -17.05 -7.78 18.17
N PRO A 42 -18.36 -7.94 18.19
CA PRO A 42 -18.98 -9.02 18.96
C PRO A 42 -18.69 -10.42 18.40
N LEU A 43 -18.25 -10.55 17.14
CA LEU A 43 -18.01 -11.84 16.48
C LEU A 43 -16.51 -12.11 16.25
N GLY A 44 -15.62 -11.19 16.56
CA GLY A 44 -14.18 -11.28 16.25
C GLY A 44 -13.46 -12.50 16.86
N ALA A 45 -13.94 -12.99 18.02
CA ALA A 45 -13.33 -14.15 18.70
C ALA A 45 -13.92 -15.51 18.30
N LEU A 46 -14.81 -15.57 17.30
CA LEU A 46 -15.48 -16.80 16.85
C LEU A 46 -14.83 -17.37 15.59
N ASP A 47 -14.84 -18.71 15.49
CA ASP A 47 -14.48 -19.38 14.22
C ASP A 47 -15.48 -19.05 13.10
N LEU A 48 -15.07 -19.23 11.84
CA LEU A 48 -15.83 -18.81 10.66
C LEU A 48 -17.27 -19.38 10.63
N LYS A 49 -17.44 -20.67 10.98
CA LYS A 49 -18.74 -21.31 10.94
C LYS A 49 -19.65 -20.73 12.02
N LEU A 50 -19.17 -20.64 13.25
CA LEU A 50 -19.93 -20.10 14.36
C LEU A 50 -20.21 -18.59 14.18
N ARG A 51 -19.29 -17.86 13.55
CA ARG A 51 -19.47 -16.44 13.18
C ARG A 51 -20.69 -16.28 12.27
N LYS A 52 -20.77 -17.05 11.18
CA LYS A 52 -21.94 -17.00 10.26
C LYS A 52 -23.26 -17.36 10.94
N GLU A 53 -23.27 -18.38 11.78
CA GLU A 53 -24.46 -18.73 12.59
C GLU A 53 -24.90 -17.57 13.51
N MET A 54 -23.93 -16.91 14.14
CA MET A 54 -24.20 -15.79 15.05
C MET A 54 -24.62 -14.50 14.33
N GLN A 55 -24.16 -14.25 13.08
CA GLN A 55 -24.64 -13.15 12.25
C GLN A 55 -26.15 -13.26 12.01
N TYR A 56 -26.63 -14.42 11.57
CA TYR A 56 -28.07 -14.67 11.37
C TYR A 56 -28.86 -14.51 12.67
N GLU A 57 -28.32 -15.01 13.76
CA GLU A 57 -28.97 -14.93 15.07
C GLU A 57 -29.07 -13.48 15.58
N LEU A 58 -28.01 -12.69 15.44
CA LEU A 58 -28.01 -11.28 15.81
C LEU A 58 -29.01 -10.47 14.98
N LYS A 59 -29.10 -10.71 13.68
CA LYS A 59 -30.06 -10.04 12.81
C LYS A 59 -31.50 -10.43 13.19
N ARG A 60 -31.74 -11.70 13.50
CA ARG A 60 -33.03 -12.17 14.01
C ARG A 60 -33.40 -11.48 15.32
N ILE A 61 -32.48 -11.43 16.28
CA ILE A 61 -32.72 -10.78 17.58
C ILE A 61 -33.01 -9.28 17.38
N GLN A 62 -32.26 -8.60 16.52
CA GLN A 62 -32.47 -7.17 16.24
C GLN A 62 -33.89 -6.93 15.67
N GLN A 63 -34.34 -7.75 14.72
CA GLN A 63 -35.68 -7.66 14.15
C GLN A 63 -36.79 -7.96 15.18
N GLU A 64 -36.58 -8.98 16.03
CA GLU A 64 -37.56 -9.40 17.06
C GLU A 64 -37.69 -8.33 18.16
N VAL A 65 -36.58 -7.73 18.58
CA VAL A 65 -36.56 -6.71 19.66
C VAL A 65 -36.93 -5.33 19.14
N GLY A 66 -36.63 -5.02 17.87
CA GLY A 66 -37.00 -3.76 17.22
C GLY A 66 -36.29 -2.52 17.73
N ILE A 67 -35.07 -2.66 18.31
CA ILE A 67 -34.23 -1.55 18.78
C ILE A 67 -33.09 -1.28 17.83
N THR A 68 -32.45 -0.10 17.95
CA THR A 68 -31.29 0.24 17.16
C THR A 68 -30.04 -0.49 17.68
N PHE A 69 -29.34 -1.19 16.79
CA PHE A 69 -28.02 -1.74 17.05
C PHE A 69 -26.97 -0.83 16.42
N ILE A 70 -25.94 -0.47 17.19
CA ILE A 70 -24.71 0.13 16.67
C ILE A 70 -23.63 -0.95 16.77
N TYR A 71 -23.16 -1.38 15.61
CA TYR A 71 -22.26 -2.51 15.46
C TYR A 71 -20.90 -2.02 14.94
N VAL A 72 -19.85 -2.19 15.72
CA VAL A 72 -18.49 -1.87 15.30
C VAL A 72 -17.79 -3.15 14.88
N THR A 73 -17.24 -3.15 13.68
CA THR A 73 -16.48 -4.28 13.11
C THR A 73 -15.42 -3.79 12.14
N HIS A 74 -14.37 -4.58 11.97
CA HIS A 74 -13.41 -4.46 10.88
C HIS A 74 -13.65 -5.50 9.75
N ASP A 75 -14.67 -6.35 9.90
CA ASP A 75 -15.05 -7.36 8.91
C ASP A 75 -16.05 -6.75 7.92
N GLN A 76 -15.65 -6.72 6.64
CA GLN A 76 -16.43 -6.15 5.53
C GLN A 76 -17.73 -6.93 5.28
N GLU A 77 -17.66 -8.29 5.35
CA GLU A 77 -18.83 -9.16 5.15
C GLU A 77 -19.88 -8.90 6.23
N GLU A 78 -19.45 -8.70 7.50
CA GLU A 78 -20.36 -8.34 8.58
C GLU A 78 -21.04 -7.00 8.33
N ALA A 79 -20.28 -5.97 7.94
CA ALA A 79 -20.82 -4.64 7.66
C ALA A 79 -21.86 -4.69 6.54
N LEU A 80 -21.54 -5.34 5.42
CA LEU A 80 -22.43 -5.41 4.25
C LEU A 80 -23.70 -6.24 4.50
N THR A 81 -23.59 -7.37 5.23
CA THR A 81 -24.71 -8.30 5.40
C THR A 81 -25.66 -7.96 6.53
N MET A 82 -25.14 -7.32 7.59
CA MET A 82 -25.92 -7.10 8.81
C MET A 82 -26.50 -5.69 8.91
N SER A 83 -25.94 -4.70 8.26
CA SER A 83 -26.29 -3.29 8.46
C SER A 83 -27.41 -2.82 7.53
N ASP A 84 -28.25 -1.91 8.02
CA ASP A 84 -29.16 -1.11 7.20
C ASP A 84 -28.46 0.20 6.74
N LYS A 85 -27.46 0.63 7.49
CA LYS A 85 -26.63 1.80 7.21
C LYS A 85 -25.19 1.56 7.71
N ILE A 86 -24.22 1.86 6.87
CA ILE A 86 -22.79 1.73 7.16
C ILE A 86 -22.19 3.12 7.35
N VAL A 87 -21.26 3.25 8.30
CA VAL A 87 -20.42 4.42 8.52
C VAL A 87 -18.97 3.98 8.41
N ILE A 88 -18.27 4.39 7.36
CA ILE A 88 -16.84 4.12 7.22
C ILE A 88 -16.03 5.23 7.86
N MET A 89 -15.06 4.85 8.66
CA MET A 89 -14.18 5.78 9.39
C MET A 89 -12.71 5.50 9.08
N LYS A 90 -11.90 6.56 9.00
CA LYS A 90 -10.44 6.51 8.89
C LYS A 90 -9.84 7.54 9.84
N SER A 91 -8.93 7.12 10.72
CA SER A 91 -8.24 8.01 11.67
C SER A 91 -9.18 8.91 12.50
N GLY A 92 -10.35 8.38 12.89
CA GLY A 92 -11.35 9.11 13.69
C GLY A 92 -12.30 10.02 12.89
N GLU A 93 -12.12 10.11 11.55
CA GLU A 93 -12.99 10.89 10.67
C GLU A 93 -13.93 10.00 9.87
N ILE A 94 -15.17 10.47 9.66
CA ILE A 94 -16.15 9.78 8.84
C ILE A 94 -15.79 10.01 7.36
N GLN A 95 -15.58 8.93 6.62
CA GLN A 95 -15.29 8.97 5.19
C GLN A 95 -16.57 8.92 4.36
N GLN A 96 -17.48 8.01 4.69
CA GLN A 96 -18.75 7.86 3.98
C GLN A 96 -19.82 7.29 4.91
N VAL A 97 -21.08 7.67 4.64
CA VAL A 97 -22.28 7.11 5.30
C VAL A 97 -23.30 6.77 4.22
N GLY A 98 -23.75 5.53 4.19
CA GLY A 98 -24.75 5.07 3.19
C GLY A 98 -25.33 3.70 3.51
N THR A 99 -26.22 3.21 2.67
CA THR A 99 -26.64 1.81 2.65
C THR A 99 -25.48 0.91 2.20
N PRO A 100 -25.54 -0.40 2.46
CA PRO A 100 -24.54 -1.34 1.94
C PRO A 100 -24.29 -1.21 0.44
N GLN A 101 -25.35 -1.09 -0.37
CA GLN A 101 -25.27 -0.94 -1.81
C GLN A 101 -24.61 0.37 -2.23
N GLU A 102 -24.98 1.51 -1.61
CA GLU A 102 -24.38 2.80 -1.91
C GLU A 102 -22.87 2.81 -1.58
N ILE A 103 -22.49 2.23 -0.43
CA ILE A 103 -21.07 2.18 -0.03
C ILE A 103 -20.24 1.28 -0.95
N TYR A 104 -20.82 0.17 -1.41
CA TYR A 104 -20.15 -0.79 -2.29
C TYR A 104 -20.04 -0.30 -3.72
N ASN A 105 -21.15 0.20 -4.29
CA ASN A 105 -21.23 0.58 -5.69
C ASN A 105 -20.71 2.01 -5.94
N GLU A 106 -20.90 2.93 -4.99
CA GLU A 106 -20.57 4.35 -5.15
C GLU A 106 -19.58 4.82 -4.05
N PRO A 107 -18.37 4.25 -3.96
CA PRO A 107 -17.39 4.68 -2.97
C PRO A 107 -16.90 6.10 -3.28
N VAL A 108 -16.89 6.98 -2.27
CA VAL A 108 -16.50 8.39 -2.47
C VAL A 108 -15.00 8.59 -2.68
N ASN A 109 -14.17 7.60 -2.34
CA ASN A 109 -12.71 7.68 -2.50
C ASN A 109 -12.06 6.28 -2.49
N LYS A 110 -10.79 6.21 -2.91
CA LYS A 110 -9.97 4.99 -2.94
C LYS A 110 -9.94 4.23 -1.62
N TYR A 111 -9.93 4.93 -0.47
CA TYR A 111 -9.93 4.26 0.83
C TYR A 111 -11.23 3.49 1.06
N VAL A 112 -12.39 4.09 0.78
CA VAL A 112 -13.69 3.41 0.90
C VAL A 112 -13.79 2.25 -0.07
N ALA A 113 -13.39 2.43 -1.33
CA ALA A 113 -13.40 1.38 -2.34
C ALA A 113 -12.64 0.14 -1.90
N ASN A 114 -11.40 0.32 -1.43
CA ASN A 114 -10.52 -0.77 -1.00
C ASN A 114 -10.89 -1.33 0.39
N PHE A 115 -11.53 -0.51 1.24
CA PHE A 115 -11.91 -0.96 2.58
C PHE A 115 -13.14 -1.88 2.55
N ILE A 116 -14.09 -1.66 1.64
CA ILE A 116 -15.37 -2.41 1.64
C ILE A 116 -15.36 -3.65 0.73
N GLY A 117 -14.37 -3.80 -0.10
CA GLY A 117 -14.22 -4.91 -1.04
C GLY A 117 -12.98 -4.76 -1.89
N GLU A 118 -12.61 -5.81 -2.59
CA GLU A 118 -11.52 -5.75 -3.57
C GLU A 118 -11.90 -4.83 -4.73
N SER A 119 -10.94 -4.01 -5.21
CA SER A 119 -11.19 -3.03 -6.25
C SER A 119 -9.96 -2.85 -7.14
N ASN A 120 -10.18 -2.78 -8.43
CA ASN A 120 -9.22 -2.19 -9.35
C ASN A 120 -9.43 -0.68 -9.35
N VAL A 121 -8.43 0.09 -8.91
CA VAL A 121 -8.48 1.56 -8.90
C VAL A 121 -7.51 2.08 -9.94
N ILE A 122 -8.05 2.62 -11.03
CA ILE A 122 -7.32 3.01 -12.22
C ILE A 122 -7.30 4.53 -12.33
N PRO A 123 -6.13 5.19 -12.47
CA PRO A 123 -6.07 6.61 -12.76
C PRO A 123 -6.78 6.94 -14.08
N GLY A 124 -7.65 7.94 -14.05
CA GLY A 124 -8.42 8.35 -15.22
C GLY A 124 -8.56 9.86 -15.33
N VAL A 125 -9.21 10.31 -16.40
CA VAL A 125 -9.53 11.71 -16.67
C VAL A 125 -10.96 11.80 -17.17
N MET A 126 -11.82 12.58 -16.49
CA MET A 126 -13.15 12.90 -17.01
C MET A 126 -13.05 13.76 -18.24
N ILE A 127 -13.55 13.32 -19.36
CA ILE A 127 -13.57 14.08 -20.62
C ILE A 127 -14.76 15.03 -20.64
N GLU A 128 -15.93 14.51 -20.32
CA GLU A 128 -17.21 15.21 -20.16
C GLU A 128 -18.13 14.35 -19.27
N ASP A 129 -19.29 14.85 -18.89
CA ASP A 129 -20.29 14.07 -18.16
C ASP A 129 -20.56 12.75 -18.87
N TYR A 130 -20.55 11.65 -18.11
CA TYR A 130 -20.76 10.29 -18.58
C TYR A 130 -19.66 9.73 -19.47
N LYS A 131 -18.46 10.38 -19.53
CA LYS A 131 -17.31 9.86 -20.28
C LYS A 131 -16.00 10.05 -19.55
N VAL A 132 -15.33 8.94 -19.30
CA VAL A 132 -14.03 8.90 -18.65
C VAL A 132 -12.97 8.27 -19.57
N LYS A 133 -11.77 8.84 -19.55
CA LYS A 133 -10.62 8.28 -20.24
C LYS A 133 -9.73 7.56 -19.23
N PHE A 134 -9.47 6.29 -19.46
CA PHE A 134 -8.41 5.51 -18.82
C PHE A 134 -7.90 4.46 -19.83
N ASP A 135 -6.73 3.89 -19.59
CA ASP A 135 -6.10 2.90 -20.48
C ASP A 135 -6.01 3.37 -21.95
N ASP A 136 -5.72 4.68 -22.12
CA ASP A 136 -5.68 5.39 -23.42
C ASP A 136 -6.97 5.36 -24.24
N GLN A 137 -8.07 4.86 -23.68
CA GLN A 137 -9.38 4.77 -24.33
C GLN A 137 -10.43 5.60 -23.57
N ILE A 138 -11.50 5.98 -24.28
CA ILE A 138 -12.64 6.68 -23.72
C ILE A 138 -13.79 5.69 -23.55
N PHE A 139 -14.30 5.61 -22.33
CA PHE A 139 -15.42 4.76 -21.95
C PHE A 139 -16.61 5.63 -21.51
N ASP A 140 -17.81 5.16 -21.82
CA ASP A 140 -19.01 5.69 -21.20
C ASP A 140 -19.05 5.23 -19.72
N CYS A 141 -19.53 6.09 -18.83
CA CYS A 141 -19.72 5.81 -17.40
C CYS A 141 -21.04 6.41 -16.90
N VAL A 142 -21.41 6.13 -15.66
CA VAL A 142 -22.65 6.68 -15.07
C VAL A 142 -22.47 8.01 -14.36
N ASP A 143 -21.23 8.43 -14.15
CA ASP A 143 -20.87 9.57 -13.33
C ASP A 143 -20.92 10.90 -14.09
N PHE A 144 -21.27 11.99 -13.38
CA PHE A 144 -21.38 13.33 -13.90
C PHE A 144 -21.05 14.39 -12.84
N GLY A 145 -20.89 15.64 -13.27
CA GLY A 145 -20.62 16.77 -12.39
C GLY A 145 -19.15 17.09 -12.16
N PHE A 146 -18.26 16.35 -12.81
CA PHE A 146 -16.82 16.62 -12.81
C PHE A 146 -16.46 17.72 -13.84
N LYS A 147 -15.33 18.39 -13.63
CA LYS A 147 -14.82 19.34 -14.61
C LYS A 147 -14.20 18.62 -15.80
N PRO A 148 -14.32 19.15 -17.02
CA PRO A 148 -13.60 18.59 -18.17
C PRO A 148 -12.08 18.51 -17.91
N ASN A 149 -11.49 17.37 -18.21
CA ASN A 149 -10.08 17.02 -17.94
C ASN A 149 -9.71 16.98 -16.45
N GLU A 150 -10.66 16.77 -15.56
CA GLU A 150 -10.40 16.51 -14.15
C GLU A 150 -9.78 15.11 -13.98
N LYS A 151 -8.67 15.05 -13.23
CA LYS A 151 -8.04 13.77 -12.86
C LYS A 151 -8.89 13.08 -11.81
N VAL A 152 -9.23 11.84 -12.06
CA VAL A 152 -10.13 11.02 -11.26
C VAL A 152 -9.53 9.64 -11.01
N ASP A 153 -10.08 8.91 -10.07
CA ASP A 153 -9.83 7.48 -9.91
C ASP A 153 -11.07 6.72 -10.42
N VAL A 154 -10.87 5.77 -11.32
CA VAL A 154 -11.90 4.85 -11.85
C VAL A 154 -11.86 3.58 -11.05
N VAL A 155 -13.00 3.13 -10.55
CA VAL A 155 -13.15 1.87 -9.82
C VAL A 155 -13.85 0.86 -10.70
N LEU A 156 -13.24 -0.32 -10.81
CA LEU A 156 -13.83 -1.52 -11.41
C LEU A 156 -13.72 -2.66 -10.41
N ARG A 157 -14.81 -3.34 -10.11
CA ARG A 157 -14.77 -4.53 -9.25
C ARG A 157 -14.22 -5.73 -10.02
N PRO A 158 -13.41 -6.60 -9.39
CA PRO A 158 -12.88 -7.79 -10.06
C PRO A 158 -13.96 -8.71 -10.63
N GLU A 159 -15.11 -8.80 -9.96
CA GLU A 159 -16.28 -9.60 -10.35
C GLU A 159 -17.09 -9.03 -11.51
N ASP A 160 -16.93 -7.74 -11.83
CA ASP A 160 -17.62 -7.04 -12.90
C ASP A 160 -16.82 -7.04 -14.22
N ILE A 161 -15.62 -7.64 -14.19
CA ILE A 161 -14.75 -7.76 -15.36
C ILE A 161 -14.83 -9.17 -15.92
N ASP A 162 -15.29 -9.30 -17.15
CA ASP A 162 -15.31 -10.57 -17.88
C ASP A 162 -14.09 -10.74 -18.76
N ILE A 163 -13.54 -11.96 -18.78
CA ILE A 163 -12.48 -12.36 -19.72
C ILE A 163 -13.16 -12.86 -21.00
N VAL A 164 -12.77 -12.29 -22.12
CA VAL A 164 -13.31 -12.62 -23.45
C VAL A 164 -12.18 -12.89 -24.45
N PRO A 165 -12.47 -13.46 -25.64
CA PRO A 165 -11.48 -13.51 -26.72
C PRO A 165 -10.89 -12.12 -27.02
N LEU A 166 -9.60 -12.06 -27.36
CA LEU A 166 -8.83 -10.84 -27.54
C LEU A 166 -9.54 -9.78 -28.40
N GLU A 167 -10.16 -10.21 -29.50
CA GLU A 167 -10.87 -9.35 -30.46
C GLU A 167 -12.20 -8.78 -29.95
N GLN A 168 -12.70 -9.27 -28.83
CA GLN A 168 -13.96 -8.82 -28.20
C GLN A 168 -13.74 -7.92 -26.98
N GLY A 169 -12.49 -7.85 -26.49
CA GLY A 169 -12.16 -7.06 -25.31
C GLY A 169 -12.27 -5.57 -25.56
N LYS A 170 -12.81 -4.83 -24.59
CA LYS A 170 -12.71 -3.37 -24.53
C LYS A 170 -11.29 -2.94 -24.16
N ILE A 171 -10.61 -3.72 -23.33
CA ILE A 171 -9.19 -3.61 -22.99
C ILE A 171 -8.55 -4.98 -23.26
N THR A 172 -7.28 -4.99 -23.58
CA THR A 172 -6.52 -6.24 -23.79
C THR A 172 -5.38 -6.35 -22.80
N GLY A 173 -5.03 -7.58 -22.42
CA GLY A 173 -3.95 -7.81 -21.47
C GLY A 173 -3.40 -9.24 -21.54
N GLU A 174 -2.31 -9.45 -20.82
CA GLU A 174 -1.67 -10.76 -20.65
C GLU A 174 -1.94 -11.28 -19.23
N VAL A 175 -2.37 -12.51 -19.10
CA VAL A 175 -2.62 -13.16 -17.81
C VAL A 175 -1.29 -13.44 -17.11
N LEU A 176 -1.03 -12.78 -15.98
CA LEU A 176 0.20 -12.95 -15.20
C LEU A 176 0.12 -14.12 -14.21
N SER A 177 -1.03 -14.35 -13.62
CA SER A 177 -1.23 -15.44 -12.66
C SER A 177 -2.70 -15.82 -12.52
N VAL A 178 -2.96 -17.06 -12.12
CA VAL A 178 -4.31 -17.56 -11.85
C VAL A 178 -4.32 -18.30 -10.52
N LEU A 179 -5.20 -17.90 -9.60
CA LEU A 179 -5.36 -18.50 -8.29
C LEU A 179 -6.77 -19.05 -8.10
N PHE A 180 -6.88 -20.37 -7.89
CA PHE A 180 -8.16 -21.03 -7.63
C PHE A 180 -8.69 -20.73 -6.23
N LYS A 181 -9.88 -20.14 -6.12
CA LYS A 181 -10.57 -19.75 -4.87
C LYS A 181 -11.75 -20.66 -4.52
N GLY A 182 -11.85 -21.82 -5.15
CA GLY A 182 -12.88 -22.84 -4.89
C GLY A 182 -14.03 -22.81 -5.89
N VAL A 183 -14.80 -21.75 -5.98
CA VAL A 183 -15.94 -21.60 -6.91
C VAL A 183 -15.64 -20.70 -8.10
N TRP A 184 -14.57 -19.93 -8.04
CA TRP A 184 -14.07 -19.03 -9.07
C TRP A 184 -12.55 -18.97 -9.05
N ASN A 185 -11.93 -18.42 -10.10
CA ASN A 185 -10.52 -18.15 -10.19
C ASN A 185 -10.28 -16.65 -10.06
N GLU A 186 -9.22 -16.27 -9.33
CA GLU A 186 -8.69 -14.93 -9.33
C GLU A 186 -7.55 -14.88 -10.34
N ALA A 187 -7.72 -14.09 -11.39
CA ALA A 187 -6.70 -13.85 -12.40
C ALA A 187 -6.13 -12.43 -12.25
N MET A 188 -4.81 -12.31 -12.34
CA MET A 188 -4.14 -11.01 -12.50
C MET A 188 -3.79 -10.81 -13.96
N VAL A 189 -4.25 -9.72 -14.55
CA VAL A 189 -4.08 -9.42 -15.97
C VAL A 189 -3.34 -8.09 -16.11
N GLU A 190 -2.17 -8.12 -16.75
CA GLU A 190 -1.41 -6.91 -17.08
C GLU A 190 -1.97 -6.29 -18.36
N THR A 191 -2.62 -5.14 -18.26
CA THR A 191 -3.22 -4.43 -19.41
C THR A 191 -2.26 -3.43 -20.04
N VAL A 192 -1.45 -2.79 -19.22
CA VAL A 192 -0.36 -1.89 -19.67
C VAL A 192 0.92 -2.39 -19.03
N PRO A 193 1.87 -2.91 -19.82
CA PRO A 193 3.10 -3.44 -19.26
C PRO A 193 3.93 -2.32 -18.63
N GLY A 194 4.22 -2.48 -17.36
CA GLY A 194 5.14 -1.60 -16.63
C GLY A 194 6.55 -2.15 -16.62
N THR A 195 7.50 -1.34 -16.20
CA THR A 195 8.89 -1.73 -15.98
C THR A 195 9.19 -1.70 -14.50
N THR A 196 9.72 -2.78 -13.95
CA THR A 196 9.93 -2.93 -12.51
C THR A 196 11.37 -3.26 -12.20
N VAL A 197 11.98 -2.55 -11.26
CA VAL A 197 13.28 -2.88 -10.67
C VAL A 197 13.14 -3.04 -9.16
N LYS A 198 13.75 -4.11 -8.62
CA LYS A 198 13.75 -4.39 -7.18
C LYS A 198 15.13 -4.20 -6.61
N VAL A 199 15.22 -3.44 -5.53
CA VAL A 199 16.44 -3.19 -4.80
C VAL A 199 16.29 -3.52 -3.31
N ASN A 200 17.41 -3.72 -2.63
CA ASN A 200 17.43 -3.95 -1.20
C ASN A 200 17.67 -2.63 -0.46
N MET A 201 16.83 -2.37 0.53
CA MET A 201 17.06 -1.36 1.55
C MET A 201 17.65 -2.06 2.77
N ASN A 202 18.85 -1.64 3.18
CA ASN A 202 19.52 -2.16 4.36
C ASN A 202 19.24 -1.22 5.54
N VAL A 203 18.43 -1.67 6.48
CA VAL A 203 18.10 -0.93 7.70
C VAL A 203 19.15 -1.23 8.76
N ILE A 204 19.87 -0.25 9.18
CA ILE A 204 21.02 -0.32 10.08
C ILE A 204 20.80 0.44 11.39
N LYS A 205 21.62 0.14 12.38
CA LYS A 205 21.71 0.96 13.60
C LYS A 205 22.31 2.32 13.31
N ASN A 206 21.91 3.29 14.10
CA ASN A 206 22.59 4.56 14.19
C ASN A 206 24.04 4.34 14.64
N HIS A 207 25.02 4.80 13.86
CA HIS A 207 26.44 4.61 14.09
C HIS A 207 27.14 5.92 14.46
N ASP A 208 26.54 6.65 15.40
CA ASP A 208 27.14 7.87 15.92
C ASP A 208 28.43 7.54 16.66
N VAL A 209 29.46 8.31 16.38
CA VAL A 209 30.69 8.27 17.12
C VAL A 209 30.76 9.50 18.02
N GLU A 210 30.88 9.26 19.33
CA GLU A 210 31.00 10.27 20.35
C GLU A 210 32.48 10.59 20.62
N SER A 211 32.77 11.85 20.87
CA SER A 211 34.12 12.25 21.32
C SER A 211 34.31 11.94 22.81
N GLU A 212 35.44 11.32 23.19
CA GLU A 212 35.80 11.12 24.60
C GLU A 212 36.24 12.42 25.32
N TYR A 213 36.51 13.49 24.56
CA TYR A 213 37.12 14.71 25.06
C TYR A 213 36.33 16.00 24.79
N SER A 214 35.27 15.91 24.03
CA SER A 214 34.38 17.05 23.69
C SER A 214 32.94 16.58 23.60
N ASP A 215 31.99 17.50 23.49
CA ASP A 215 30.57 17.24 23.27
C ASP A 215 30.22 17.04 21.80
N GLU A 216 31.19 16.62 20.98
CA GLU A 216 30.99 16.42 19.53
C GLU A 216 30.54 14.99 19.19
N ARG A 217 29.68 14.90 18.20
CA ARG A 217 29.28 13.64 17.53
C ARG A 217 29.51 13.74 16.04
N ILE A 218 29.76 12.60 15.41
CA ILE A 218 29.86 12.45 13.96
C ILE A 218 29.14 11.16 13.56
N SER A 219 28.31 11.23 12.53
CA SER A 219 27.61 10.10 11.92
C SER A 219 27.79 10.09 10.41
N ALA A 220 27.78 8.91 9.80
CA ALA A 220 27.72 8.71 8.37
C ALA A 220 27.23 7.30 8.07
N ASN A 221 26.73 7.04 6.85
CA ASN A 221 26.26 5.75 6.37
C ASN A 221 27.20 5.17 5.31
N ASP A 222 27.17 3.84 5.15
CA ASP A 222 27.67 3.21 3.94
C ASP A 222 26.76 3.59 2.77
N PHE A 223 27.29 3.63 1.53
CA PHE A 223 26.49 3.97 0.36
C PHE A 223 26.97 3.26 -0.90
N TYR A 224 26.06 3.17 -1.87
CA TYR A 224 26.34 2.64 -3.19
C TYR A 224 26.60 3.76 -4.19
N VAL A 225 27.44 3.47 -5.18
CA VAL A 225 27.73 4.37 -6.30
C VAL A 225 27.88 3.56 -7.59
N ASP A 226 27.41 4.11 -8.69
CA ASP A 226 27.64 3.51 -10.00
C ASP A 226 29.11 3.69 -10.44
N ILE A 227 29.67 2.67 -11.08
CA ILE A 227 31.06 2.70 -11.56
C ILE A 227 31.28 3.85 -12.53
N GLU A 228 30.28 4.21 -13.35
CA GLU A 228 30.36 5.30 -14.32
C GLU A 228 30.40 6.69 -13.66
N GLU A 229 29.87 6.81 -12.42
CA GLU A 229 29.84 8.08 -11.67
C GLU A 229 31.13 8.34 -10.87
N VAL A 230 31.92 7.28 -10.57
CA VAL A 230 33.07 7.38 -9.67
C VAL A 230 34.05 8.49 -10.07
N ALA A 231 34.35 8.65 -11.36
CA ALA A 231 35.27 9.66 -11.87
C ALA A 231 34.80 11.12 -11.65
N SER A 232 33.51 11.34 -11.46
CA SER A 232 32.88 12.65 -11.32
C SER A 232 32.59 13.04 -9.85
N LEU A 233 32.68 12.10 -8.89
CA LEU A 233 32.41 12.37 -7.49
C LEU A 233 33.40 13.34 -6.86
N ASP A 234 32.87 14.38 -6.25
CA ASP A 234 33.66 15.26 -5.37
C ASP A 234 33.36 14.96 -3.88
N ASP A 235 34.11 15.64 -2.99
CA ASP A 235 33.96 15.48 -1.54
C ASP A 235 32.57 15.83 -1.03
N ASN A 236 31.85 16.76 -1.67
CA ASN A 236 30.48 17.13 -1.28
C ASN A 236 29.49 16.06 -1.68
N ASP A 237 29.70 15.45 -2.83
CA ASP A 237 28.87 14.30 -3.29
C ASP A 237 29.02 13.12 -2.34
N ILE A 238 30.26 12.85 -1.90
CA ILE A 238 30.56 11.79 -0.92
C ILE A 238 29.91 12.08 0.44
N ILE A 239 29.97 13.32 0.94
CA ILE A 239 29.25 13.74 2.17
C ILE A 239 27.75 13.51 2.02
N ALA A 240 27.18 13.99 0.91
CA ALA A 240 25.74 13.91 0.68
C ALA A 240 25.23 12.46 0.57
N ARG A 241 25.98 11.61 -0.15
CA ARG A 241 25.60 10.18 -0.33
C ARG A 241 25.76 9.37 0.96
N ALA A 242 26.78 9.69 1.76
CA ALA A 242 26.98 9.07 3.07
C ALA A 242 26.05 9.65 4.15
N ASP A 243 25.30 10.71 3.85
CA ASP A 243 24.53 11.46 4.84
C ASP A 243 25.42 11.83 6.04
N ALA A 244 26.64 12.28 5.75
CA ALA A 244 27.65 12.50 6.76
C ALA A 244 27.44 13.84 7.49
N GLN A 245 27.24 13.77 8.80
CA GLN A 245 26.92 14.92 9.65
C GLN A 245 27.77 14.92 10.91
N ALA A 246 28.07 16.11 11.43
CA ALA A 246 28.67 16.27 12.74
C ALA A 246 28.01 17.42 13.49
N TRP A 247 27.82 17.27 14.82
CA TRP A 247 27.11 18.23 15.66
C TRP A 247 27.62 18.20 17.11
N LYS A 248 27.22 19.22 17.89
CA LYS A 248 27.40 19.21 19.32
C LYS A 248 26.17 18.64 20.03
N GLU A 249 26.39 17.73 20.97
CA GLU A 249 25.32 17.10 21.75
C GLU A 249 24.63 18.11 22.67
N SER A 250 25.33 19.15 23.11
CA SER A 250 24.82 20.14 24.07
C SER A 250 23.77 21.09 23.52
N ASP A 251 23.77 21.37 22.21
CA ASP A 251 22.93 22.40 21.59
C ASP A 251 22.51 22.06 20.12
N ASP A 252 22.83 20.85 19.65
CA ASP A 252 22.59 20.35 18.29
C ASP A 252 23.18 21.24 17.19
N SER A 253 24.18 22.08 17.52
CA SER A 253 24.77 22.96 16.55
C SER A 253 25.68 22.20 15.57
N TYR A 254 25.50 22.47 14.28
CA TYR A 254 26.25 21.84 13.19
C TYR A 254 27.74 22.09 13.27
N ILE A 255 28.53 21.06 13.00
CA ILE A 255 30.01 21.11 12.90
C ILE A 255 30.42 20.71 11.49
N SER A 256 31.30 21.47 10.85
CA SER A 256 31.75 21.14 9.51
C SER A 256 32.69 19.91 9.53
N ILE A 257 32.46 19.00 8.58
CA ILE A 257 33.43 17.96 8.22
C ILE A 257 34.59 18.66 7.52
N SER A 258 35.79 18.58 8.10
CA SER A 258 36.96 19.34 7.66
C SER A 258 37.93 18.53 6.80
N LYS A 259 37.78 17.21 6.81
CA LYS A 259 38.66 16.31 6.07
C LYS A 259 37.89 15.05 5.65
N ILE A 260 38.11 14.65 4.40
CA ILE A 260 37.61 13.40 3.81
C ILE A 260 38.83 12.68 3.22
N GLU A 261 38.97 11.40 3.56
CA GLU A 261 40.02 10.53 2.99
C GLU A 261 39.35 9.25 2.51
N HIS A 262 39.57 8.84 1.26
CA HIS A 262 39.05 7.62 0.67
C HIS A 262 40.07 6.93 -0.23
N ASP A 263 39.88 5.61 -0.44
CA ASP A 263 40.65 4.77 -1.35
C ASP A 263 39.91 4.40 -2.61
N LEU A 264 38.82 5.13 -2.93
CA LEU A 264 37.90 4.91 -4.04
C LEU A 264 38.62 4.81 -5.38
N LYS A 265 38.20 3.83 -6.21
CA LYS A 265 38.70 3.58 -7.57
C LYS A 265 37.55 3.31 -8.52
N GLU A 266 37.77 3.53 -9.82
CA GLU A 266 36.88 3.23 -10.91
C GLU A 266 36.84 1.70 -11.21
N GLU A 267 36.61 0.87 -10.18
CA GLU A 267 36.54 -0.57 -10.25
C GLU A 267 35.42 -1.05 -9.32
N LEU A 268 34.70 -2.12 -9.73
CA LEU A 268 33.68 -2.76 -8.88
C LEU A 268 34.32 -3.26 -7.57
N GLY A 269 33.70 -2.97 -6.43
CA GLY A 269 34.20 -3.43 -5.13
C GLY A 269 33.79 -2.56 -3.96
N GLU A 270 34.35 -2.90 -2.79
CA GLU A 270 34.16 -2.16 -1.56
C GLU A 270 35.41 -1.29 -1.29
N TYR A 271 35.20 -0.02 -1.00
CA TYR A 271 36.19 0.99 -0.67
C TYR A 271 35.84 1.62 0.66
N THR A 272 36.80 2.38 1.24
CA THR A 272 36.59 3.05 2.52
C THR A 272 36.61 4.56 2.35
N VAL A 273 35.82 5.25 3.17
CA VAL A 273 35.86 6.70 3.33
C VAL A 273 35.89 7.07 4.81
N THR A 274 36.75 7.98 5.17
CA THR A 274 36.83 8.50 6.53
C THR A 274 36.48 9.99 6.54
N PHE A 275 35.49 10.35 7.33
CA PHE A 275 35.03 11.70 7.58
C PHE A 275 35.65 12.19 8.91
N GLN A 276 36.13 13.41 8.97
CA GLN A 276 36.77 13.94 10.17
C GLN A 276 36.40 15.41 10.42
N THR A 277 36.10 15.76 11.66
CA THR A 277 35.91 17.14 12.11
C THR A 277 37.25 17.85 12.36
N SER A 278 37.24 19.16 12.55
CA SER A 278 38.44 19.94 12.86
C SER A 278 39.06 19.59 14.22
N SER A 279 38.33 19.02 15.14
CA SER A 279 38.84 18.54 16.45
C SER A 279 39.55 17.19 16.34
N GLY A 280 39.40 16.47 15.21
CA GLY A 280 39.94 15.15 14.97
C GLY A 280 39.00 14.00 15.24
N LEU A 281 37.73 14.25 15.62
CA LEU A 281 36.71 13.21 15.72
C LEU A 281 36.44 12.66 14.32
N SER A 282 36.38 11.33 14.15
CA SER A 282 36.22 10.71 12.84
C SER A 282 35.38 9.46 12.85
N THR A 283 34.73 9.18 11.71
CA THR A 283 34.03 7.94 11.43
C THR A 283 34.43 7.40 10.05
N THR A 284 34.51 6.09 9.91
CA THR A 284 34.87 5.42 8.63
C THR A 284 33.68 4.57 8.14
N ARG A 285 33.38 4.68 6.83
CA ARG A 285 32.29 4.01 6.17
C ARG A 285 32.75 3.37 4.86
N LYS A 286 31.87 2.53 4.28
CA LYS A 286 32.13 1.87 3.00
C LYS A 286 31.48 2.63 1.86
N ILE A 287 32.22 2.69 0.75
CA ILE A 287 31.70 3.02 -0.57
C ILE A 287 31.65 1.72 -1.36
N ILE A 288 30.47 1.36 -1.87
CA ILE A 288 30.27 0.10 -2.61
C ILE A 288 30.03 0.48 -4.07
N VAL A 289 31.06 0.26 -4.90
CA VAL A 289 30.99 0.52 -6.35
C VAL A 289 30.36 -0.67 -7.04
N VAL A 290 29.28 -0.42 -7.75
CA VAL A 290 28.46 -1.43 -8.45
C VAL A 290 28.12 -0.96 -9.87
N ASP A 291 27.69 -1.89 -10.73
CA ASP A 291 26.86 -1.53 -11.87
C ASP A 291 25.43 -1.28 -11.37
N GLN A 292 24.87 -0.11 -11.65
CA GLN A 292 23.51 0.21 -11.25
C GLN A 292 22.53 -0.79 -11.86
N LYS A 293 21.64 -1.34 -11.03
CA LYS A 293 20.58 -2.20 -11.54
C LYS A 293 19.61 -1.39 -12.38
N TYR A 294 19.38 -1.82 -13.60
CA TYR A 294 18.31 -1.30 -14.42
C TYR A 294 17.56 -2.41 -15.14
N VAL A 295 16.32 -2.16 -15.45
CA VAL A 295 15.47 -3.07 -16.21
C VAL A 295 14.90 -2.31 -17.39
N ARG A 296 14.95 -2.93 -18.58
CA ARG A 296 14.33 -2.41 -19.81
C ARG A 296 13.12 -3.25 -20.15
N ASN A 297 12.05 -2.60 -20.53
CA ASN A 297 10.86 -3.23 -21.04
C ASN A 297 10.52 -2.66 -22.43
N GLU A 298 10.80 -3.44 -23.46
CA GLU A 298 10.58 -3.04 -24.85
C GLU A 298 9.08 -2.86 -25.17
N LYS A 299 8.18 -3.64 -24.56
CA LYS A 299 6.73 -3.50 -24.73
C LYS A 299 6.22 -2.16 -24.17
N ALA A 300 6.71 -1.75 -23.01
CA ALA A 300 6.39 -0.46 -22.39
C ALA A 300 7.15 0.70 -23.04
N ASN A 301 8.19 0.43 -23.82
CA ASN A 301 9.16 1.43 -24.29
C ASN A 301 9.80 2.22 -23.13
N GLU A 302 10.10 1.56 -22.02
CA GLU A 302 10.58 2.19 -20.79
C GLU A 302 11.74 1.43 -20.16
N ALA A 303 12.51 2.15 -19.35
CA ALA A 303 13.49 1.58 -18.45
C ALA A 303 13.39 2.22 -17.08
N VAL A 304 13.76 1.46 -16.05
CA VAL A 304 13.86 1.92 -14.66
C VAL A 304 15.18 1.45 -14.09
N SER A 305 15.86 2.32 -13.37
CA SER A 305 17.04 1.97 -12.59
C SER A 305 16.90 2.43 -11.15
N ALA A 306 17.57 1.72 -10.23
CA ALA A 306 17.67 2.08 -8.84
C ALA A 306 18.87 1.39 -8.18
N PHE A 307 19.38 1.96 -7.08
CA PHE A 307 20.42 1.35 -6.27
C PHE A 307 19.87 0.64 -5.04
N ASN A 308 20.63 -0.35 -4.53
CA ASN A 308 20.52 -0.71 -3.13
C ASN A 308 20.97 0.47 -2.26
N PHE A 309 20.44 0.62 -1.05
CA PHE A 309 20.80 1.73 -0.17
C PHE A 309 20.76 1.33 1.30
N PHE A 310 21.30 2.19 2.15
CA PHE A 310 21.32 2.02 3.60
C PHE A 310 20.56 3.16 4.26
N LYS A 311 19.72 2.86 5.26
CA LYS A 311 19.04 3.84 6.10
C LYS A 311 18.94 3.36 7.53
N THR A 312 18.87 4.28 8.48
CA THR A 312 18.64 3.94 9.88
C THR A 312 17.13 3.74 10.14
N VAL A 313 16.81 3.11 11.26
CA VAL A 313 15.41 3.00 11.72
C VAL A 313 14.77 4.36 11.89
N ASP A 314 15.55 5.33 12.40
CA ASP A 314 15.07 6.69 12.69
C ASP A 314 14.80 7.47 11.39
N ASP A 315 15.68 7.40 10.38
CA ASP A 315 15.45 8.01 9.06
C ASP A 315 14.08 7.61 8.48
N ILE A 316 13.72 6.32 8.60
CA ILE A 316 12.48 5.79 8.03
C ILE A 316 11.27 6.26 8.83
N LYS A 317 11.34 6.22 10.17
CA LYS A 317 10.24 6.64 11.05
C LYS A 317 9.98 8.14 11.03
N GLU A 318 10.99 8.94 10.81
CA GLU A 318 10.91 10.40 10.76
C GLU A 318 10.52 10.93 9.37
N SER A 319 10.55 10.06 8.34
CA SER A 319 10.13 10.44 6.98
C SER A 319 8.67 10.84 6.95
N VAL A 320 8.40 12.04 6.45
CA VAL A 320 7.04 12.59 6.26
C VAL A 320 6.49 12.32 4.86
N ALA A 321 7.33 11.84 3.93
CA ALA A 321 7.00 11.55 2.53
C ALA A 321 7.81 10.34 2.04
N LEU A 322 7.62 9.20 2.68
CA LEU A 322 8.47 8.01 2.52
C LEU A 322 8.65 7.57 1.06
N ASP A 323 7.61 7.59 0.24
CA ASP A 323 7.72 7.22 -1.18
C ASP A 323 8.70 8.12 -1.95
N THR A 324 8.70 9.43 -1.66
CA THR A 324 9.63 10.39 -2.26
C THR A 324 11.04 10.19 -1.75
N ASP A 325 11.18 9.94 -0.45
CA ASP A 325 12.47 9.72 0.18
C ASP A 325 13.09 8.39 -0.30
N LEU A 326 12.31 7.32 -0.43
CA LEU A 326 12.77 6.04 -0.99
C LEU A 326 13.28 6.19 -2.43
N LYS A 327 12.60 6.97 -3.28
CA LYS A 327 13.08 7.27 -4.65
C LYS A 327 14.42 8.00 -4.60
N THR A 328 14.53 9.00 -3.75
CA THR A 328 15.75 9.80 -3.58
C THR A 328 16.90 8.96 -3.04
N TRP A 329 16.68 8.18 -1.99
CA TRP A 329 17.70 7.33 -1.37
C TRP A 329 18.22 6.23 -2.30
N ALA A 330 17.33 5.66 -3.13
CA ALA A 330 17.69 4.66 -4.12
C ALA A 330 18.21 5.28 -5.45
N ASN A 331 18.24 6.59 -5.58
CA ASN A 331 18.48 7.29 -6.84
C ASN A 331 17.67 6.66 -7.98
N ALA A 332 16.37 6.46 -7.74
CA ALA A 332 15.50 5.78 -8.67
C ALA A 332 15.11 6.71 -9.82
N ILE A 333 15.38 6.28 -11.04
CA ILE A 333 15.06 7.03 -12.27
C ILE A 333 14.39 6.12 -13.30
N GLY A 334 13.48 6.69 -14.07
CA GLY A 334 12.82 6.03 -15.20
C GLY A 334 12.81 6.91 -16.45
N TRP A 335 12.93 6.29 -17.61
CA TRP A 335 12.98 6.99 -18.89
C TRP A 335 12.38 6.17 -20.04
N LYS A 336 12.05 6.86 -21.16
CA LYS A 336 11.62 6.20 -22.39
C LYS A 336 12.82 5.65 -23.17
N LEU A 337 12.73 4.40 -23.65
CA LEU A 337 13.79 3.79 -24.50
C LEU A 337 13.94 4.49 -25.85
N SER A 338 12.86 5.08 -26.35
CA SER A 338 12.88 5.87 -27.61
C SER A 338 13.52 7.24 -27.46
N ASN A 339 13.60 7.79 -26.23
CA ASN A 339 14.18 9.09 -25.93
C ASN A 339 14.60 9.12 -24.45
N GLU A 340 15.88 8.89 -24.16
CA GLU A 340 16.42 8.80 -22.80
C GLU A 340 16.31 10.11 -21.98
N ASP A 341 16.10 11.26 -22.63
CA ASP A 341 15.84 12.54 -21.95
C ASP A 341 14.38 12.68 -21.47
N GLU A 342 13.48 11.76 -21.89
CA GLU A 342 12.09 11.76 -21.50
C GLU A 342 11.88 10.91 -20.24
N ALA A 343 11.78 11.59 -19.09
CA ALA A 343 11.52 10.94 -17.81
C ALA A 343 10.10 10.36 -17.75
N VAL A 344 9.96 9.23 -17.07
CA VAL A 344 8.67 8.63 -16.72
C VAL A 344 8.48 8.64 -15.21
N ASP A 345 7.22 8.71 -14.79
CA ASP A 345 6.88 8.66 -13.37
C ASP A 345 7.17 7.28 -12.80
N ILE A 346 7.73 7.25 -11.59
CA ILE A 346 8.05 6.03 -10.85
C ILE A 346 7.12 5.91 -9.65
N TYR A 347 6.55 4.73 -9.47
CA TYR A 347 5.78 4.31 -8.30
C TYR A 347 6.67 3.47 -7.38
N VAL A 348 6.38 3.52 -6.08
CA VAL A 348 7.16 2.80 -5.05
C VAL A 348 6.24 1.84 -4.32
N ASP A 349 6.69 0.62 -4.15
CA ASP A 349 6.08 -0.38 -3.29
C ASP A 349 7.16 -1.01 -2.38
N TYR A 350 6.79 -1.37 -1.16
CA TYR A 350 7.73 -1.93 -0.17
C TYR A 350 7.04 -2.94 0.76
N ASP A 351 7.81 -3.91 1.23
CA ASP A 351 7.35 -5.08 1.99
C ASP A 351 7.45 -4.92 3.51
N PHE A 352 7.47 -3.70 4.02
CA PHE A 352 7.63 -3.42 5.45
C PHE A 352 6.60 -2.42 6.00
N ASP A 353 6.41 -2.45 7.32
CA ASP A 353 5.62 -1.46 8.07
C ASP A 353 6.58 -0.38 8.61
N PRO A 354 6.51 0.87 8.12
CA PRO A 354 7.41 1.95 8.56
C PRO A 354 7.35 2.24 10.07
N GLU A 355 6.18 2.03 10.70
CA GLU A 355 6.01 2.27 12.15
C GLU A 355 6.67 1.18 13.00
N ASN A 356 6.78 -0.04 12.47
CA ASN A 356 7.30 -1.22 13.19
C ASN A 356 8.63 -1.73 12.60
N ILE A 357 9.31 -0.95 11.77
CA ILE A 357 10.56 -1.35 11.12
C ILE A 357 11.67 -1.64 12.14
N GLN A 358 12.49 -2.63 11.86
CA GLN A 358 13.65 -3.05 12.64
C GLN A 358 14.88 -3.17 11.73
N GLU A 359 16.06 -3.42 12.32
CA GLU A 359 17.25 -3.74 11.53
C GLU A 359 17.03 -4.98 10.67
N GLY A 360 17.45 -4.93 9.41
CA GLY A 360 17.27 -6.04 8.47
C GLY A 360 17.45 -5.59 7.02
N ILE A 361 17.12 -6.49 6.12
CA ILE A 361 17.10 -6.23 4.68
C ILE A 361 15.65 -6.31 4.21
N TYR A 362 15.18 -5.25 3.60
CA TYR A 362 13.84 -5.11 3.07
C TYR A 362 13.89 -4.91 1.56
N GLN A 363 12.84 -5.31 0.85
CA GLN A 363 12.74 -5.12 -0.58
C GLN A 363 11.92 -3.88 -0.91
N VAL A 364 12.47 -3.00 -1.75
CA VAL A 364 11.78 -1.86 -2.32
C VAL A 364 11.69 -2.07 -3.82
N THR A 365 10.49 -1.87 -4.36
CA THR A 365 10.16 -2.04 -5.77
C THR A 365 9.87 -0.69 -6.38
N PHE A 366 10.57 -0.33 -7.44
CA PHE A 366 10.31 0.85 -8.24
C PHE A 366 9.76 0.42 -9.60
N SER A 367 8.62 0.98 -9.99
CA SER A 367 7.96 0.62 -11.24
C SER A 367 7.46 1.85 -11.97
N THR A 368 7.44 1.79 -13.29
CA THR A 368 6.68 2.72 -14.11
C THR A 368 5.20 2.35 -14.08
N GLU A 369 4.35 3.13 -14.74
CA GLU A 369 2.92 2.90 -14.82
C GLU A 369 2.59 1.56 -15.54
N GLY A 370 2.89 0.44 -14.89
CA GLY A 370 2.33 -0.86 -15.20
C GLY A 370 0.93 -0.93 -14.61
N ARG A 371 0.00 -1.54 -15.33
CA ARG A 371 -1.36 -1.65 -14.85
C ARG A 371 -1.79 -3.10 -14.85
N GLU A 372 -2.03 -3.60 -13.65
CA GLU A 372 -2.56 -4.93 -13.44
C GLU A 372 -4.02 -4.81 -12.98
N LEU A 373 -4.89 -5.59 -13.60
CA LEU A 373 -6.28 -5.71 -13.20
C LEU A 373 -6.50 -7.08 -12.58
N LYS A 374 -7.16 -7.08 -11.42
CA LYS A 374 -7.67 -8.29 -10.80
C LYS A 374 -9.02 -8.62 -11.41
N VAL A 375 -9.20 -9.86 -11.84
CA VAL A 375 -10.41 -10.36 -12.47
C VAL A 375 -10.88 -11.61 -11.76
N HIS A 376 -12.17 -11.67 -11.41
CA HIS A 376 -12.80 -12.88 -10.90
C HIS A 376 -13.51 -13.60 -12.03
N THR A 377 -13.06 -14.79 -12.41
CA THR A 377 -13.61 -15.52 -13.53
C THR A 377 -13.89 -16.99 -13.20
N THR A 378 -14.94 -17.54 -13.80
CA THR A 378 -15.20 -18.98 -13.81
C THR A 378 -14.60 -19.67 -15.04
N ASP A 379 -14.15 -18.90 -16.01
CA ASP A 379 -13.54 -19.40 -17.23
C ASP A 379 -12.12 -19.91 -16.97
N TYR A 380 -11.72 -20.88 -17.78
CA TYR A 380 -10.36 -21.40 -17.75
C TYR A 380 -9.44 -20.47 -18.54
N VAL A 381 -8.41 -19.95 -17.85
CA VAL A 381 -7.35 -19.12 -18.45
C VAL A 381 -5.98 -19.59 -17.97
N GLU A 382 -4.96 -19.39 -18.78
CA GLU A 382 -3.59 -19.81 -18.50
C GLU A 382 -2.66 -18.60 -18.35
N GLU A 383 -1.61 -18.75 -17.55
CA GLU A 383 -0.54 -17.75 -17.47
C GLU A 383 0.13 -17.55 -18.83
N GLY A 384 0.39 -16.29 -19.21
CA GLY A 384 0.92 -15.90 -20.51
C GLY A 384 -0.11 -15.85 -21.64
N GLN A 385 -1.40 -16.14 -21.36
CA GLN A 385 -2.46 -16.02 -22.35
C GLN A 385 -2.82 -14.55 -22.57
N GLU A 386 -2.86 -14.11 -23.85
CA GLU A 386 -3.46 -12.83 -24.20
C GLU A 386 -4.99 -12.93 -24.21
N VAL A 387 -5.64 -12.02 -23.49
CA VAL A 387 -7.09 -12.00 -23.31
C VAL A 387 -7.65 -10.61 -23.57
N GLY A 388 -8.94 -10.56 -23.94
CA GLY A 388 -9.75 -9.36 -23.89
C GLY A 388 -10.44 -9.25 -22.54
N LEU A 389 -10.62 -8.05 -22.03
CA LEU A 389 -11.38 -7.73 -20.84
C LEU A 389 -12.58 -6.88 -21.24
N THR A 390 -13.76 -7.20 -20.75
CA THR A 390 -14.97 -6.41 -20.96
C THR A 390 -15.70 -6.19 -19.64
N PHE A 391 -16.48 -5.12 -19.57
CA PHE A 391 -17.27 -4.68 -18.44
C PHE A 391 -18.42 -3.80 -18.96
N GLU A 392 -19.50 -3.65 -18.23
CA GLU A 392 -20.61 -2.80 -18.62
C GLU A 392 -20.39 -1.34 -18.20
N VAL A 393 -21.22 -0.43 -18.70
CA VAL A 393 -21.13 1.00 -18.40
C VAL A 393 -21.43 1.28 -16.93
N GLU A 394 -22.36 0.51 -16.38
CA GLU A 394 -22.80 0.58 -14.99
C GLU A 394 -21.73 0.13 -13.99
N ASP A 395 -20.72 -0.61 -14.45
CA ASP A 395 -19.62 -1.13 -13.62
C ASP A 395 -18.49 -0.09 -13.44
N ILE A 396 -18.50 0.96 -14.26
CA ILE A 396 -17.51 2.03 -14.22
C ILE A 396 -17.96 3.12 -13.23
N HIS A 397 -17.30 3.19 -12.07
CA HIS A 397 -17.52 4.24 -11.08
C HIS A 397 -16.34 5.20 -11.02
N VAL A 398 -16.63 6.50 -11.00
CA VAL A 398 -15.61 7.55 -11.02
C VAL A 398 -15.61 8.29 -9.69
N MET A 399 -14.43 8.42 -9.09
CA MET A 399 -14.23 9.11 -7.81
C MET A 399 -13.35 10.34 -7.98
N GLU A 400 -13.56 11.35 -7.13
CA GLU A 400 -12.61 12.45 -7.00
C GLU A 400 -11.24 11.92 -6.55
N LYS A 401 -10.18 12.35 -7.25
CA LYS A 401 -8.81 12.05 -6.83
C LYS A 401 -8.47 12.92 -5.64
N MET A 402 -8.53 12.36 -4.43
CA MET A 402 -8.09 13.07 -3.24
C MET A 402 -6.57 13.23 -3.29
N GLY A 403 -6.11 14.50 -3.38
CA GLY A 403 -4.70 14.83 -3.20
C GLY A 403 -4.27 14.48 -1.77
N PHE A 404 -3.18 13.72 -1.62
CA PHE A 404 -2.50 13.52 -0.35
C PHE A 404 -1.69 14.76 -0.01
#